data_de1d0e404af005bcb4b6e0781eb0fa74
#
_entry.id   de1d0e404af005bcb4b6e0781eb0fa74
#
_cell.length_a   1.000
_cell.length_b   1.000
_cell.length_c   1.000
_cell.angle_alpha   90.00
_cell.angle_beta   90.00
_cell.angle_gamma   90.00
#
_symmetry.space_group_name_H-M   'P 1'
#
loop_
_entity.id
_entity.type
_entity.pdbx_description
1 polymer ?
#
loop_
_entity_poly.entity_id
_entity_poly.type
_entity_poly.pdbx_seq_one_letter_code
_entity_poly.pdbx_strand_id
1 'polypeptide(L)'
;MEYLDFELPIKELEDQLDKCEIIGQESNVDVTTTCKQIEKKLQETKREIYKNLTAWQRVQLSRHPSRPYTMDHVKALCGETFLELFGDRNFKDDKAMIGGLGKIGGQSFMIVGQQKGFNTKTRQFRNFGMANPEGYRKALRLMKMAEKFGIPVLTLIDTPGAYPGLEAEERGQGEAIARNIFEMIRLKVPIITVIVGEGASGGALGIGVGDRVYMLENTWYSVISPESCSSILWKSWEYKEQAAEALKLTSADMKKQKLVDDIIPEPLGGAHYDRETTFKTVEQYILKGYNELKDLSTTELVAQRMDKYSKMGEFKD
;
A
#
# COMPACT_ATOMS: atom_id res chain seq x y z
N MET A 1 -5.28 -20.90 -5.12
CA MET A 1 -4.99 -19.65 -4.39
C MET A 1 -4.30 -20.03 -3.09
N GLU A 2 -3.42 -19.20 -2.52
CA GLU A 2 -2.87 -19.42 -1.17
C GLU A 2 -3.87 -18.84 -0.16
N TYR A 3 -4.10 -19.54 0.95
CA TYR A 3 -5.04 -19.11 2.00
C TYR A 3 -4.29 -18.91 3.31
N LEU A 4 -4.65 -17.87 4.04
CA LEU A 4 -4.17 -17.65 5.39
C LEU A 4 -4.92 -18.54 6.39
N ASP A 5 -4.36 -18.79 7.57
CA ASP A 5 -4.95 -19.72 8.55
C ASP A 5 -6.41 -19.39 8.88
N PHE A 6 -6.76 -18.12 9.00
CA PHE A 6 -8.13 -17.71 9.29
C PHE A 6 -9.08 -17.82 8.08
N GLU A 7 -8.55 -18.05 6.88
CA GLU A 7 -9.31 -18.26 5.64
C GLU A 7 -9.58 -19.75 5.35
N LEU A 8 -9.05 -20.67 6.15
CA LEU A 8 -9.27 -22.12 5.95
C LEU A 8 -10.75 -22.52 5.86
N PRO A 9 -11.69 -21.93 6.65
CA PRO A 9 -13.12 -22.23 6.47
C PRO A 9 -13.68 -21.80 5.09
N ILE A 10 -13.10 -20.75 4.49
CA ILE A 10 -13.45 -20.30 3.14
C ILE A 10 -12.97 -21.34 2.12
N LYS A 11 -11.70 -21.74 2.24
CA LYS A 11 -11.12 -22.78 1.39
C LYS A 11 -11.93 -24.08 1.40
N GLU A 12 -12.32 -24.54 2.58
CA GLU A 12 -13.12 -25.76 2.71
C GLU A 12 -14.46 -25.67 1.94
N LEU A 13 -15.11 -24.51 1.97
CA LEU A 13 -16.35 -24.27 1.25
C LEU A 13 -16.13 -24.12 -0.26
N GLU A 14 -15.05 -23.50 -0.69
CA GLU A 14 -14.66 -23.43 -2.10
C GLU A 14 -14.35 -24.83 -2.64
N ASP A 15 -13.58 -25.66 -1.92
CA ASP A 15 -13.31 -27.04 -2.29
C ASP A 15 -14.59 -27.91 -2.35
N GLN A 16 -15.60 -27.62 -1.50
CA GLN A 16 -16.90 -28.29 -1.54
C GLN A 16 -17.72 -27.82 -2.76
N LEU A 17 -17.68 -26.54 -3.10
CA LEU A 17 -18.39 -26.00 -4.26
C LEU A 17 -17.82 -26.57 -5.55
N ASP A 18 -16.50 -26.60 -5.71
CA ASP A 18 -15.83 -27.21 -6.86
C ASP A 18 -16.21 -28.68 -7.04
N LYS A 19 -16.22 -29.47 -5.95
CA LYS A 19 -16.67 -30.88 -5.98
C LYS A 19 -18.14 -31.00 -6.37
N CYS A 20 -19.01 -30.11 -5.86
CA CYS A 20 -20.43 -30.10 -6.20
C CYS A 20 -20.61 -29.87 -7.71
N GLU A 21 -19.88 -28.91 -8.29
CA GLU A 21 -19.95 -28.60 -9.72
C GLU A 21 -19.43 -29.74 -10.60
N ILE A 22 -18.32 -30.40 -10.20
CA ILE A 22 -17.76 -31.57 -10.91
C ILE A 22 -18.77 -32.71 -10.91
N ILE A 23 -19.40 -33.03 -9.76
CA ILE A 23 -20.43 -34.08 -9.66
C ILE A 23 -21.60 -33.76 -10.59
N GLY A 24 -22.08 -32.53 -10.66
CA GLY A 24 -23.14 -32.08 -11.55
C GLY A 24 -22.80 -32.28 -13.03
N GLN A 25 -21.56 -32.03 -13.41
CA GLN A 25 -21.08 -32.18 -14.78
C GLN A 25 -20.88 -33.67 -15.18
N GLU A 26 -20.34 -34.50 -14.28
CA GLU A 26 -19.94 -35.86 -14.59
C GLU A 26 -21.10 -36.89 -14.43
N SER A 27 -21.99 -36.67 -13.47
CA SER A 27 -23.00 -37.68 -13.05
C SER A 27 -24.40 -37.43 -13.60
N ASN A 28 -24.63 -36.35 -14.34
CA ASN A 28 -25.95 -35.92 -14.83
C ASN A 28 -27.00 -35.78 -13.69
N VAL A 29 -26.55 -35.56 -12.44
CA VAL A 29 -27.40 -35.37 -11.25
C VAL A 29 -27.66 -33.89 -11.09
N ASP A 30 -28.89 -33.49 -10.80
CA ASP A 30 -29.20 -32.08 -10.49
C ASP A 30 -28.71 -31.73 -9.09
N VAL A 31 -27.56 -31.09 -9.04
CA VAL A 31 -26.92 -30.58 -7.80
C VAL A 31 -27.15 -29.09 -7.60
N THR A 32 -27.95 -28.45 -8.45
CA THR A 32 -28.12 -26.97 -8.48
C THR A 32 -28.51 -26.40 -7.12
N THR A 33 -29.42 -27.03 -6.41
CA THR A 33 -29.87 -26.57 -5.08
C THR A 33 -28.76 -26.68 -4.05
N THR A 34 -27.99 -27.78 -4.06
CA THR A 34 -26.86 -28.01 -3.14
C THR A 34 -25.75 -27.04 -3.39
N CYS A 35 -25.33 -26.85 -4.65
CA CYS A 35 -24.28 -25.86 -5.01
C CYS A 35 -24.67 -24.44 -4.60
N LYS A 36 -25.92 -24.02 -4.82
CA LYS A 36 -26.43 -22.72 -4.36
C LYS A 36 -26.41 -22.55 -2.83
N GLN A 37 -26.68 -23.60 -2.09
CA GLN A 37 -26.61 -23.57 -0.61
C GLN A 37 -25.17 -23.42 -0.15
N ILE A 38 -24.22 -24.13 -0.76
CA ILE A 38 -22.78 -24.03 -0.46
C ILE A 38 -22.28 -22.61 -0.82
N GLU A 39 -22.62 -22.09 -2.00
CA GLU A 39 -22.27 -20.74 -2.43
C GLU A 39 -22.79 -19.67 -1.47
N LYS A 40 -24.04 -19.76 -1.04
CA LYS A 40 -24.62 -18.86 -0.04
C LYS A 40 -23.84 -18.91 1.27
N LYS A 41 -23.56 -20.11 1.77
CA LYS A 41 -22.78 -20.31 3.00
C LYS A 41 -21.36 -19.75 2.86
N LEU A 42 -20.73 -19.95 1.69
CA LEU A 42 -19.42 -19.39 1.38
C LEU A 42 -19.42 -17.86 1.48
N GLN A 43 -20.41 -17.19 0.87
CA GLN A 43 -20.54 -15.72 0.94
C GLN A 43 -20.80 -15.23 2.36
N GLU A 44 -21.62 -15.92 3.13
CA GLU A 44 -21.89 -15.58 4.54
C GLU A 44 -20.62 -15.76 5.39
N THR A 45 -19.90 -16.86 5.24
CA THR A 45 -18.64 -17.12 5.96
C THR A 45 -17.55 -16.09 5.59
N LYS A 46 -17.39 -15.77 4.30
CA LYS A 46 -16.48 -14.69 3.87
C LYS A 46 -16.83 -13.37 4.56
N ARG A 47 -18.10 -12.97 4.55
CA ARG A 47 -18.53 -11.70 5.19
C ARG A 47 -18.28 -11.71 6.68
N GLU A 48 -18.53 -12.78 7.37
CA GLU A 48 -18.32 -12.91 8.80
C GLU A 48 -16.82 -12.78 9.17
N ILE A 49 -15.95 -13.52 8.47
CA ILE A 49 -14.50 -13.48 8.69
C ILE A 49 -13.96 -12.08 8.41
N TYR A 50 -14.25 -11.52 7.23
CA TYR A 50 -13.68 -10.22 6.82
C TYR A 50 -14.23 -9.02 7.58
N LYS A 51 -15.43 -9.13 8.16
CA LYS A 51 -16.00 -8.13 9.06
C LYS A 51 -15.26 -8.06 10.40
N ASN A 52 -14.75 -9.19 10.88
CA ASN A 52 -14.21 -9.36 12.22
C ASN A 52 -12.68 -9.54 12.25
N LEU A 53 -11.97 -9.15 11.19
CA LEU A 53 -10.51 -9.26 11.12
C LEU A 53 -9.82 -8.49 12.26
N THR A 54 -8.92 -9.17 12.96
CA THR A 54 -8.02 -8.56 13.94
C THR A 54 -6.97 -7.66 13.26
N ALA A 55 -6.29 -6.81 14.01
CA ALA A 55 -5.19 -6.00 13.49
C ALA A 55 -4.07 -6.89 12.90
N TRP A 56 -3.75 -8.00 13.55
CA TRP A 56 -2.76 -8.95 13.05
C TRP A 56 -3.19 -9.63 11.73
N GLN A 57 -4.44 -10.05 11.60
CA GLN A 57 -4.97 -10.63 10.37
C GLN A 57 -4.93 -9.63 9.20
N ARG A 58 -5.16 -8.33 9.45
CA ARG A 58 -4.98 -7.28 8.44
C ARG A 58 -3.50 -7.11 8.05
N VAL A 59 -2.57 -7.23 9.00
CA VAL A 59 -1.13 -7.28 8.70
C VAL A 59 -0.80 -8.47 7.80
N GLN A 60 -1.33 -9.65 8.09
CA GLN A 60 -1.14 -10.84 7.26
C GLN A 60 -1.70 -10.66 5.84
N LEU A 61 -2.92 -10.10 5.70
CA LEU A 61 -3.51 -9.77 4.40
C LEU A 61 -2.69 -8.76 3.60
N SER A 62 -2.12 -7.75 4.26
CA SER A 62 -1.25 -6.77 3.58
C SER A 62 0.00 -7.40 2.97
N ARG A 63 0.40 -8.54 3.49
CA ARG A 63 1.58 -9.34 3.08
C ARG A 63 1.24 -10.54 2.21
N HIS A 64 -0.05 -10.73 1.90
CA HIS A 64 -0.50 -11.91 1.16
C HIS A 64 0.27 -12.02 -0.17
N PRO A 65 0.84 -13.22 -0.51
CA PRO A 65 1.72 -13.38 -1.68
C PRO A 65 1.06 -13.01 -3.01
N SER A 66 -0.26 -13.19 -3.12
CA SER A 66 -1.03 -12.83 -4.30
C SER A 66 -1.54 -11.39 -4.29
N ARG A 67 -1.29 -10.61 -3.22
CA ARG A 67 -1.69 -9.20 -3.17
C ARG A 67 -1.00 -8.40 -4.27
N PRO A 68 -1.71 -7.50 -4.98
CA PRO A 68 -1.10 -6.64 -5.98
C PRO A 68 0.01 -5.78 -5.37
N TYR A 69 1.20 -5.81 -5.95
CA TYR A 69 2.31 -4.93 -5.61
C TYR A 69 2.25 -3.64 -6.43
N THR A 70 3.09 -2.68 -6.07
CA THR A 70 3.15 -1.35 -6.71
C THR A 70 3.18 -1.41 -8.23
N MET A 71 4.01 -2.28 -8.83
CA MET A 71 4.10 -2.39 -10.29
C MET A 71 2.82 -2.98 -10.92
N ASP A 72 2.07 -3.80 -10.19
CA ASP A 72 0.77 -4.31 -10.66
C ASP A 72 -0.24 -3.15 -10.74
N HIS A 73 -0.29 -2.30 -9.71
CA HIS A 73 -1.09 -1.08 -9.73
C HIS A 73 -0.68 -0.15 -10.88
N VAL A 74 0.63 0.11 -11.04
CA VAL A 74 1.14 0.97 -12.14
C VAL A 74 0.73 0.43 -13.51
N LYS A 75 0.87 -0.87 -13.74
CA LYS A 75 0.48 -1.50 -15.01
C LYS A 75 -1.03 -1.42 -15.26
N ALA A 76 -1.83 -1.66 -14.23
CA ALA A 76 -3.29 -1.59 -14.35
C ALA A 76 -3.78 -0.16 -14.59
N LEU A 77 -3.20 0.83 -13.91
CA LEU A 77 -3.60 2.23 -13.97
C LEU A 77 -3.12 2.94 -15.24
N CYS A 78 -1.90 2.63 -15.70
CA CYS A 78 -1.23 3.36 -16.77
C CYS A 78 -1.13 2.59 -18.09
N GLY A 79 -1.25 1.26 -18.06
CA GLY A 79 -1.03 0.42 -19.22
C GLY A 79 0.33 0.71 -19.91
N GLU A 80 0.31 0.83 -21.21
CA GLU A 80 1.48 1.11 -22.05
C GLU A 80 2.01 2.56 -21.94
N THR A 81 1.32 3.44 -21.20
CA THR A 81 1.75 4.84 -21.05
C THR A 81 2.83 5.02 -19.99
N PHE A 82 3.14 3.99 -19.20
CA PHE A 82 4.15 4.09 -18.17
C PHE A 82 5.57 4.05 -18.73
N LEU A 83 6.29 5.14 -18.53
CA LEU A 83 7.71 5.27 -18.86
C LEU A 83 8.54 5.29 -17.56
N GLU A 84 9.21 4.18 -17.24
CA GLU A 84 10.05 4.08 -16.05
C GLU A 84 11.32 4.92 -16.18
N LEU A 85 11.67 5.65 -15.12
CA LEU A 85 12.86 6.51 -15.03
C LEU A 85 13.79 5.99 -13.92
N PHE A 86 15.07 5.85 -14.25
CA PHE A 86 16.05 5.18 -13.41
C PHE A 86 17.09 6.14 -12.81
N GLY A 87 17.67 5.72 -11.67
CA GLY A 87 18.84 6.31 -11.05
C GLY A 87 18.59 7.60 -10.28
N ASP A 88 19.44 7.84 -9.28
CA ASP A 88 19.41 9.03 -8.43
C ASP A 88 20.27 10.19 -8.99
N ARG A 89 21.04 9.95 -10.05
CA ARG A 89 22.02 10.89 -10.66
C ARG A 89 23.20 11.21 -9.74
N ASN A 90 23.41 10.40 -8.69
CA ASN A 90 24.51 10.59 -7.75
C ASN A 90 25.35 9.31 -7.58
N PHE A 91 24.71 8.19 -7.24
CA PHE A 91 25.39 6.93 -6.94
C PHE A 91 24.93 5.77 -7.87
N LYS A 92 23.68 5.35 -7.77
CA LYS A 92 23.14 4.24 -8.59
C LYS A 92 21.62 4.27 -8.66
N ASP A 93 21.04 3.26 -9.33
CA ASP A 93 19.63 3.01 -9.31
C ASP A 93 19.25 2.06 -8.17
N ASP A 94 18.26 2.42 -7.36
CA ASP A 94 17.66 1.57 -6.35
C ASP A 94 16.53 0.75 -6.97
N LYS A 95 16.54 -0.57 -6.73
CA LYS A 95 15.55 -1.50 -7.30
C LYS A 95 14.28 -1.65 -6.47
N ALA A 96 14.32 -1.28 -5.19
CA ALA A 96 13.15 -1.25 -4.32
C ALA A 96 12.28 -0.01 -4.57
N MET A 97 12.87 1.10 -5.03
CA MET A 97 12.14 2.31 -5.40
C MET A 97 11.96 2.35 -6.92
N ILE A 98 10.73 2.32 -7.40
CA ILE A 98 10.39 2.54 -8.80
C ILE A 98 9.85 3.95 -9.00
N GLY A 99 9.92 4.45 -10.21
CA GLY A 99 9.26 5.70 -10.55
C GLY A 99 9.33 6.02 -12.03
N GLY A 100 8.40 6.84 -12.49
CA GLY A 100 8.27 7.18 -13.90
C GLY A 100 7.04 8.03 -14.19
N LEU A 101 6.83 8.33 -15.46
CA LEU A 101 5.66 9.03 -15.98
C LEU A 101 4.63 8.04 -16.49
N GLY A 102 3.36 8.29 -16.19
CA GLY A 102 2.25 7.49 -16.70
C GLY A 102 0.97 8.31 -16.78
N LYS A 103 -0.02 7.82 -17.51
CA LYS A 103 -1.35 8.45 -17.58
C LYS A 103 -2.36 7.63 -16.81
N ILE A 104 -3.14 8.28 -15.96
CA ILE A 104 -4.24 7.70 -15.19
C ILE A 104 -5.49 8.52 -15.52
N GLY A 105 -6.55 7.89 -16.05
CA GLY A 105 -7.75 8.59 -16.48
C GLY A 105 -7.48 9.72 -17.48
N GLY A 106 -6.45 9.58 -18.34
CA GLY A 106 -6.03 10.59 -19.31
C GLY A 106 -5.10 11.69 -18.75
N GLN A 107 -4.97 11.82 -17.42
CA GLN A 107 -4.09 12.78 -16.75
C GLN A 107 -2.69 12.22 -16.56
N SER A 108 -1.64 12.99 -16.88
CA SER A 108 -0.25 12.61 -16.63
C SER A 108 0.08 12.72 -15.14
N PHE A 109 0.73 11.69 -14.59
CA PHE A 109 1.24 11.64 -13.23
C PHE A 109 2.72 11.28 -13.23
N MET A 110 3.47 11.86 -12.32
CA MET A 110 4.75 11.30 -11.88
C MET A 110 4.48 10.29 -10.79
N ILE A 111 4.79 9.04 -11.05
CA ILE A 111 4.53 7.93 -10.13
C ILE A 111 5.84 7.54 -9.45
N VAL A 112 5.80 7.35 -8.14
CA VAL A 112 6.90 6.86 -7.31
C VAL A 112 6.36 5.80 -6.35
N GLY A 113 7.07 4.71 -6.12
CA GLY A 113 6.58 3.72 -5.17
C GLY A 113 7.60 2.66 -4.80
N GLN A 114 7.37 2.01 -3.65
CA GLN A 114 8.18 0.89 -3.23
C GLN A 114 7.64 -0.40 -3.86
N GLN A 115 8.55 -1.18 -4.41
CA GLN A 115 8.25 -2.43 -5.09
C GLN A 115 8.86 -3.61 -4.36
N LYS A 116 8.03 -4.52 -3.91
CA LYS A 116 8.41 -5.85 -3.44
C LYS A 116 8.47 -6.84 -4.62
N GLY A 117 9.12 -7.96 -4.41
CA GLY A 117 9.10 -9.08 -5.37
C GLY A 117 8.05 -10.12 -4.98
N PHE A 118 7.59 -10.91 -5.94
CA PHE A 118 6.60 -11.97 -5.75
C PHE A 118 7.19 -13.36 -5.49
N ASN A 119 8.47 -13.57 -5.80
CA ASN A 119 9.21 -14.80 -5.49
C ASN A 119 10.58 -14.46 -4.89
N THR A 120 11.31 -15.46 -4.39
CA THR A 120 12.60 -15.28 -3.73
C THR A 120 13.59 -14.47 -4.56
N LYS A 121 13.75 -14.79 -5.85
CA LYS A 121 14.66 -14.09 -6.76
C LYS A 121 14.30 -12.61 -6.93
N THR A 122 13.03 -12.34 -7.18
CA THR A 122 12.56 -10.95 -7.37
C THR A 122 12.51 -10.18 -6.05
N ARG A 123 12.24 -10.83 -4.92
CA ARG A 123 12.34 -10.22 -3.58
C ARG A 123 13.76 -9.78 -3.27
N GLN A 124 14.73 -10.63 -3.51
CA GLN A 124 16.16 -10.27 -3.36
C GLN A 124 16.55 -9.12 -4.30
N PHE A 125 16.16 -9.20 -5.57
CA PHE A 125 16.42 -8.13 -6.55
C PHE A 125 15.82 -6.78 -6.14
N ARG A 126 14.62 -6.79 -5.55
CA ARG A 126 13.91 -5.60 -5.06
C ARG A 126 14.24 -5.25 -3.60
N ASN A 127 15.28 -5.87 -3.03
CA ASN A 127 15.65 -5.69 -1.63
C ASN A 127 14.46 -5.75 -0.67
N PHE A 128 13.51 -6.67 -0.94
CA PHE A 128 12.27 -6.88 -0.17
C PHE A 128 11.40 -5.62 -0.04
N GLY A 129 11.53 -4.65 -0.92
CA GLY A 129 10.83 -3.36 -0.86
C GLY A 129 11.49 -2.36 0.09
N MET A 130 12.66 -2.65 0.61
CA MET A 130 13.44 -1.77 1.48
C MET A 130 14.39 -0.91 0.64
N ALA A 131 14.03 0.35 0.44
CA ALA A 131 14.84 1.27 -0.35
C ALA A 131 16.12 1.70 0.38
N ASN A 132 17.20 1.82 -0.37
CA ASN A 132 18.46 2.45 0.02
C ASN A 132 18.37 3.99 -0.14
N PRO A 133 19.36 4.77 0.33
CA PRO A 133 19.37 6.24 0.19
C PRO A 133 19.16 6.72 -1.24
N GLU A 134 19.77 6.04 -2.21
CA GLU A 134 19.62 6.33 -3.63
C GLU A 134 18.19 6.15 -4.14
N GLY A 135 17.38 5.28 -3.51
CA GLY A 135 15.94 5.16 -3.81
C GLY A 135 15.17 6.41 -3.41
N TYR A 136 15.40 6.93 -2.21
CA TYR A 136 14.78 8.18 -1.76
C TYR A 136 15.25 9.39 -2.57
N ARG A 137 16.54 9.47 -2.93
CA ARG A 137 17.07 10.52 -3.81
C ARG A 137 16.49 10.44 -5.22
N LYS A 138 16.32 9.23 -5.78
CA LYS A 138 15.61 9.01 -7.04
C LYS A 138 14.17 9.51 -6.94
N ALA A 139 13.45 9.14 -5.88
CA ALA A 139 12.09 9.61 -5.62
C ALA A 139 12.02 11.14 -5.60
N LEU A 140 12.89 11.80 -4.84
CA LEU A 140 12.93 13.25 -4.78
C LEU A 140 13.24 13.87 -6.14
N ARG A 141 14.22 13.34 -6.87
CA ARG A 141 14.55 13.81 -8.21
C ARG A 141 13.34 13.78 -9.14
N LEU A 142 12.55 12.71 -9.10
CA LEU A 142 11.35 12.56 -9.90
C LEU A 142 10.26 13.55 -9.46
N MET A 143 10.05 13.71 -8.15
CA MET A 143 9.08 14.68 -7.63
C MET A 143 9.46 16.13 -8.00
N LYS A 144 10.75 16.46 -7.96
CA LYS A 144 11.24 17.78 -8.43
C LYS A 144 11.10 17.97 -9.93
N MET A 145 11.22 16.89 -10.71
CA MET A 145 10.91 16.92 -12.14
C MET A 145 9.41 17.16 -12.37
N ALA A 146 8.54 16.49 -11.61
CA ALA A 146 7.10 16.72 -11.64
C ALA A 146 6.74 18.18 -11.33
N GLU A 147 7.33 18.74 -10.28
CA GLU A 147 7.16 20.16 -9.92
C GLU A 147 7.54 21.10 -11.06
N LYS A 148 8.69 20.85 -11.72
CA LYS A 148 9.17 21.66 -12.84
C LYS A 148 8.19 21.69 -14.03
N PHE A 149 7.50 20.58 -14.27
CA PHE A 149 6.58 20.43 -15.42
C PHE A 149 5.11 20.59 -15.03
N GLY A 150 4.79 20.91 -13.78
CA GLY A 150 3.41 21.06 -13.29
C GLY A 150 2.62 19.75 -13.31
N ILE A 151 3.29 18.60 -13.13
CA ILE A 151 2.69 17.27 -13.16
C ILE A 151 2.40 16.82 -11.73
N PRO A 152 1.16 16.35 -11.41
CA PRO A 152 0.85 15.79 -10.09
C PRO A 152 1.68 14.55 -9.80
N VAL A 153 1.96 14.33 -8.52
CA VAL A 153 2.71 13.17 -8.01
C VAL A 153 1.74 12.15 -7.43
N LEU A 154 1.93 10.88 -7.78
CA LEU A 154 1.33 9.73 -7.12
C LEU A 154 2.43 8.96 -6.39
N THR A 155 2.26 8.74 -5.10
CA THR A 155 3.15 7.85 -4.35
C THR A 155 2.41 6.59 -3.92
N LEU A 156 3.02 5.42 -4.16
CA LEU A 156 2.48 4.10 -3.79
C LEU A 156 3.39 3.48 -2.72
N ILE A 157 2.85 3.28 -1.52
CA ILE A 157 3.61 2.80 -0.37
C ILE A 157 3.37 1.31 -0.18
N ASP A 158 4.46 0.54 -0.26
CA ASP A 158 4.50 -0.89 0.08
C ASP A 158 5.90 -1.31 0.52
N THR A 159 6.23 -1.06 1.78
CA THR A 159 7.56 -1.32 2.36
C THR A 159 7.49 -1.79 3.80
N PRO A 160 8.31 -2.79 4.20
CA PRO A 160 8.51 -3.14 5.60
C PRO A 160 9.42 -2.14 6.34
N GLY A 161 9.97 -1.13 5.64
CA GLY A 161 10.86 -0.10 6.18
C GLY A 161 11.95 0.32 5.20
N ALA A 162 12.76 1.28 5.59
CA ALA A 162 13.99 1.61 4.88
C ALA A 162 15.06 0.53 5.12
N TYR A 163 15.96 0.33 4.18
CA TYR A 163 17.04 -0.64 4.35
C TYR A 163 17.99 -0.23 5.50
N PRO A 164 18.18 -1.08 6.53
CA PRO A 164 18.92 -0.74 7.74
C PRO A 164 20.41 -1.14 7.68
N GLY A 165 20.91 -1.56 6.51
CA GLY A 165 22.28 -2.05 6.37
C GLY A 165 23.33 -0.95 6.49
N LEU A 166 24.56 -1.36 6.85
CA LEU A 166 25.71 -0.48 7.05
C LEU A 166 25.95 0.43 5.82
N GLU A 167 25.87 -0.14 4.63
CA GLU A 167 26.10 0.62 3.39
C GLU A 167 25.04 1.72 3.16
N ALA A 168 23.82 1.52 3.66
CA ALA A 168 22.78 2.56 3.60
C ALA A 168 23.06 3.68 4.61
N GLU A 169 23.51 3.32 5.82
CA GLU A 169 23.91 4.28 6.84
C GLU A 169 25.08 5.16 6.33
N GLU A 170 26.14 4.54 5.80
CA GLU A 170 27.32 5.22 5.22
C GLU A 170 26.93 6.17 4.08
N ARG A 171 25.90 5.88 3.30
CA ARG A 171 25.40 6.72 2.22
C ARG A 171 24.30 7.71 2.64
N GLY A 172 24.00 7.81 3.95
CA GLY A 172 23.09 8.82 4.51
C GLY A 172 21.62 8.45 4.38
N GLN A 173 21.21 7.27 4.87
CA GLN A 173 19.81 6.81 4.84
C GLN A 173 18.87 7.80 5.56
N GLY A 174 19.25 8.21 6.78
CA GLY A 174 18.45 9.16 7.56
C GLY A 174 18.33 10.53 6.86
N GLU A 175 19.41 11.03 6.28
CA GLU A 175 19.40 12.31 5.53
C GLU A 175 18.48 12.21 4.31
N ALA A 176 18.60 11.15 3.52
CA ALA A 176 17.80 10.99 2.31
C ALA A 176 16.29 10.94 2.59
N ILE A 177 15.88 10.27 3.68
CA ILE A 177 14.49 10.23 4.14
C ILE A 177 14.04 11.61 4.64
N ALA A 178 14.81 12.22 5.54
CA ALA A 178 14.49 13.52 6.12
C ALA A 178 14.41 14.61 5.03
N ARG A 179 15.32 14.59 4.06
CA ARG A 179 15.30 15.49 2.92
C ARG A 179 14.04 15.34 2.08
N ASN A 180 13.60 14.11 1.82
CA ASN A 180 12.36 13.89 1.09
C ASN A 180 11.16 14.48 1.83
N ILE A 181 11.00 14.22 3.14
CA ILE A 181 9.92 14.78 3.96
C ILE A 181 9.92 16.31 3.87
N PHE A 182 11.09 16.92 4.07
CA PHE A 182 11.26 18.37 4.02
C PHE A 182 10.93 18.97 2.65
N GLU A 183 11.30 18.31 1.56
CA GLU A 183 11.02 18.80 0.21
C GLU A 183 9.58 18.52 -0.22
N MET A 184 9.02 17.35 0.14
CA MET A 184 7.63 17.00 -0.19
C MET A 184 6.63 18.00 0.39
N ILE A 185 6.84 18.46 1.62
CA ILE A 185 5.94 19.44 2.25
C ILE A 185 5.84 20.74 1.46
N ARG A 186 6.85 21.07 0.65
CA ARG A 186 7.00 22.32 -0.12
C ARG A 186 6.76 22.16 -1.62
N LEU A 187 6.54 20.93 -2.11
CA LEU A 187 6.30 20.69 -3.54
C LEU A 187 5.06 21.46 -4.03
N LYS A 188 5.23 22.13 -5.16
CA LYS A 188 4.23 23.04 -5.73
C LYS A 188 3.25 22.35 -6.69
N VAL A 189 3.11 21.05 -6.59
CA VAL A 189 2.17 20.22 -7.35
C VAL A 189 1.38 19.32 -6.42
N PRO A 190 0.17 18.88 -6.80
CA PRO A 190 -0.62 17.92 -6.01
C PRO A 190 0.15 16.62 -5.77
N ILE A 191 0.07 16.10 -4.55
CA ILE A 191 0.65 14.82 -4.15
C ILE A 191 -0.47 13.94 -3.61
N ILE A 192 -0.73 12.82 -4.30
CA ILE A 192 -1.64 11.77 -3.84
C ILE A 192 -0.80 10.60 -3.35
N THR A 193 -1.03 10.15 -2.13
CA THR A 193 -0.34 9.01 -1.50
C THR A 193 -1.33 7.88 -1.29
N VAL A 194 -0.96 6.67 -1.67
CA VAL A 194 -1.78 5.48 -1.42
C VAL A 194 -0.92 4.39 -0.77
N ILE A 195 -1.31 3.94 0.42
CA ILE A 195 -0.72 2.76 1.06
C ILE A 195 -1.43 1.53 0.50
N VAL A 196 -0.71 0.74 -0.32
CA VAL A 196 -1.26 -0.43 -1.03
C VAL A 196 -0.91 -1.76 -0.37
N GLY A 197 0.02 -1.75 0.59
CA GLY A 197 0.46 -2.92 1.35
C GLY A 197 0.93 -2.54 2.74
N GLU A 198 2.22 -2.63 2.99
CA GLU A 198 2.83 -2.26 4.27
C GLU A 198 3.35 -0.83 4.23
N GLY A 199 3.01 -0.04 5.24
CA GLY A 199 3.52 1.32 5.43
C GLY A 199 4.38 1.42 6.68
N ALA A 200 5.66 1.03 6.60
CA ALA A 200 6.49 0.96 7.79
C ALA A 200 7.51 2.10 7.89
N SER A 201 7.53 2.74 9.08
CA SER A 201 8.60 3.59 9.57
C SER A 201 8.98 4.75 8.63
N GLY A 202 10.21 5.23 8.76
CA GLY A 202 10.81 6.23 7.86
C GLY A 202 10.81 5.81 6.39
N GLY A 203 10.80 4.49 6.14
CA GLY A 203 10.69 3.95 4.78
C GLY A 203 9.42 4.41 4.06
N ALA A 204 8.30 4.35 4.74
CA ALA A 204 7.02 4.85 4.23
C ALA A 204 6.97 6.38 4.21
N LEU A 205 7.42 7.04 5.29
CA LEU A 205 7.39 8.50 5.42
C LEU A 205 8.21 9.20 4.33
N GLY A 206 9.33 8.59 3.89
CA GLY A 206 10.20 9.16 2.87
C GLY A 206 9.53 9.45 1.52
N ILE A 207 8.33 8.89 1.29
CA ILE A 207 7.45 9.20 0.15
C ILE A 207 5.98 9.40 0.57
N GLY A 208 5.72 9.57 1.88
CA GLY A 208 4.38 9.54 2.48
C GLY A 208 3.71 10.89 2.70
N VAL A 209 4.39 12.01 2.41
CA VAL A 209 3.88 13.37 2.71
C VAL A 209 3.00 13.86 1.55
N GLY A 210 1.73 13.49 1.55
CA GLY A 210 0.77 13.83 0.50
C GLY A 210 -0.32 14.83 0.93
N ASP A 211 -0.88 15.56 -0.06
CA ASP A 211 -2.08 16.38 0.14
C ASP A 211 -3.29 15.51 0.46
N ARG A 212 -3.38 14.37 -0.22
CA ARG A 212 -4.34 13.31 0.09
C ARG A 212 -3.57 12.01 0.35
N VAL A 213 -3.83 11.41 1.49
CA VAL A 213 -3.23 10.15 1.93
C VAL A 213 -4.35 9.13 2.10
N TYR A 214 -4.34 8.11 1.29
CA TYR A 214 -5.31 7.02 1.31
C TYR A 214 -4.66 5.70 1.72
N MET A 215 -5.44 4.81 2.32
CA MET A 215 -5.03 3.44 2.63
C MET A 215 -6.03 2.46 2.04
N LEU A 216 -5.56 1.37 1.45
CA LEU A 216 -6.39 0.21 1.20
C LEU A 216 -6.86 -0.39 2.53
N GLU A 217 -8.06 -0.94 2.55
CA GLU A 217 -8.75 -1.38 3.78
C GLU A 217 -7.93 -2.36 4.62
N ASN A 218 -7.29 -3.35 3.97
CA ASN A 218 -6.50 -4.38 4.64
C ASN A 218 -4.98 -4.11 4.50
N THR A 219 -4.58 -2.89 4.82
CA THR A 219 -3.19 -2.45 4.92
C THR A 219 -2.90 -1.95 6.33
N TRP A 220 -1.64 -1.71 6.63
CA TRP A 220 -1.23 -1.13 7.89
C TRP A 220 -0.21 -0.01 7.71
N TYR A 221 -0.22 0.93 8.66
CA TYR A 221 0.70 2.06 8.68
C TYR A 221 1.19 2.29 10.10
N SER A 222 2.49 2.19 10.35
CA SER A 222 3.07 2.31 11.67
C SER A 222 4.55 2.67 11.64
N VAL A 223 5.02 3.23 12.75
CA VAL A 223 6.45 3.52 12.98
C VAL A 223 7.30 2.24 13.04
N ILE A 224 6.71 1.10 13.39
CA ILE A 224 7.40 -0.16 13.60
C ILE A 224 6.48 -1.34 13.25
N SER A 225 7.06 -2.47 12.82
CA SER A 225 6.29 -3.70 12.61
C SER A 225 5.85 -4.31 13.95
N PRO A 226 4.71 -5.04 14.00
CA PRO A 226 4.27 -5.72 15.22
C PRO A 226 5.32 -6.69 15.79
N GLU A 227 6.04 -7.41 14.92
CA GLU A 227 7.09 -8.35 15.33
C GLU A 227 8.27 -7.63 15.98
N SER A 228 8.72 -6.51 15.39
CA SER A 228 9.80 -5.71 15.95
C SER A 228 9.38 -5.05 17.27
N CYS A 229 8.16 -4.55 17.36
CA CYS A 229 7.58 -4.02 18.60
C CYS A 229 7.53 -5.10 19.68
N SER A 230 7.05 -6.29 19.34
CA SER A 230 7.02 -7.45 20.24
C SER A 230 8.42 -7.81 20.75
N SER A 231 9.40 -7.86 19.84
CA SER A 231 10.79 -8.15 20.21
C SER A 231 11.40 -7.12 21.17
N ILE A 232 11.11 -5.84 20.97
CA ILE A 232 11.64 -4.76 21.81
C ILE A 232 10.98 -4.77 23.19
N LEU A 233 9.65 -4.85 23.26
CA LEU A 233 8.90 -4.71 24.50
C LEU A 233 8.86 -5.99 25.32
N TRP A 234 8.70 -7.16 24.68
CA TRP A 234 8.51 -8.45 25.36
C TRP A 234 9.64 -9.45 25.14
N LYS A 235 10.67 -9.10 24.36
CA LYS A 235 11.81 -9.99 24.03
C LYS A 235 11.39 -11.29 23.34
N SER A 236 10.20 -11.33 22.73
CA SER A 236 9.65 -12.50 22.02
C SER A 236 8.75 -12.07 20.89
N TRP A 237 8.65 -12.88 19.82
CA TRP A 237 7.72 -12.68 18.72
C TRP A 237 6.30 -13.20 19.01
N GLU A 238 6.12 -13.92 20.12
CA GLU A 238 4.82 -14.49 20.49
C GLU A 238 3.75 -13.44 20.75
N TYR A 239 4.15 -12.22 21.13
CA TYR A 239 3.24 -11.10 21.43
C TYR A 239 2.96 -10.19 20.21
N LYS A 240 3.27 -10.63 18.98
CA LYS A 240 3.06 -9.84 17.75
C LYS A 240 1.61 -9.43 17.53
N GLU A 241 0.64 -10.28 17.89
CA GLU A 241 -0.79 -9.96 17.79
C GLU A 241 -1.19 -8.88 18.78
N GLN A 242 -0.74 -8.99 20.02
CA GLN A 242 -0.93 -7.97 21.05
C GLN A 242 -0.26 -6.65 20.64
N ALA A 243 0.94 -6.73 20.07
CA ALA A 243 1.64 -5.56 19.55
C ALA A 243 0.86 -4.89 18.41
N ALA A 244 0.28 -5.67 17.47
CA ALA A 244 -0.53 -5.14 16.38
C ALA A 244 -1.75 -4.36 16.89
N GLU A 245 -2.46 -4.90 17.90
CA GLU A 245 -3.59 -4.23 18.54
C GLU A 245 -3.16 -2.96 19.30
N ALA A 246 -2.03 -3.00 19.99
CA ALA A 246 -1.53 -1.87 20.78
C ALA A 246 -1.04 -0.72 19.89
N LEU A 247 -0.44 -1.02 18.75
CA LEU A 247 0.09 -0.03 17.80
C LEU A 247 -1.00 0.76 17.07
N LYS A 248 -2.26 0.31 17.08
CA LYS A 248 -3.37 0.99 16.38
C LYS A 248 -3.04 1.31 14.91
N LEU A 249 -2.55 0.31 14.19
CA LEU A 249 -1.93 0.44 12.87
C LEU A 249 -2.86 0.21 11.67
N THR A 250 -4.12 -0.16 11.91
CA THR A 250 -5.07 -0.47 10.84
C THR A 250 -5.54 0.80 10.11
N SER A 251 -6.07 0.63 8.89
CA SER A 251 -6.63 1.75 8.14
C SER A 251 -7.74 2.49 8.91
N ALA A 252 -8.56 1.77 9.68
CA ALA A 252 -9.60 2.34 10.53
C ALA A 252 -9.00 3.17 11.67
N ASP A 253 -7.94 2.68 12.32
CA ASP A 253 -7.23 3.42 13.37
C ASP A 253 -6.59 4.69 12.80
N MET A 254 -5.91 4.60 11.65
CA MET A 254 -5.26 5.74 11.00
C MET A 254 -6.27 6.81 10.59
N LYS A 255 -7.44 6.42 10.07
CA LYS A 255 -8.52 7.36 9.74
C LYS A 255 -9.10 8.00 11.00
N LYS A 256 -9.34 7.23 12.07
CA LYS A 256 -9.82 7.74 13.35
C LYS A 256 -8.87 8.77 13.96
N GLN A 257 -7.57 8.55 13.83
CA GLN A 257 -6.51 9.45 14.29
C GLN A 257 -6.23 10.62 13.32
N LYS A 258 -6.95 10.69 12.20
CA LYS A 258 -6.77 11.72 11.15
C LYS A 258 -5.37 11.73 10.51
N LEU A 259 -4.67 10.60 10.52
CA LEU A 259 -3.37 10.43 9.88
C LEU A 259 -3.51 10.09 8.40
N VAL A 260 -4.68 9.56 7.98
CA VAL A 260 -5.04 9.37 6.58
C VAL A 260 -6.40 10.03 6.29
N ASP A 261 -6.58 10.48 5.05
CA ASP A 261 -7.77 11.22 4.64
C ASP A 261 -8.95 10.28 4.38
N ASP A 262 -8.71 9.12 3.77
CA ASP A 262 -9.78 8.14 3.54
C ASP A 262 -9.25 6.71 3.39
N ILE A 263 -10.18 5.75 3.47
CA ILE A 263 -9.93 4.33 3.29
C ILE A 263 -10.49 3.90 1.94
N ILE A 264 -9.67 3.28 1.12
CA ILE A 264 -10.09 2.67 -0.14
C ILE A 264 -10.62 1.27 0.18
N PRO A 265 -11.92 1.01 -0.01
CA PRO A 265 -12.49 -0.31 0.28
C PRO A 265 -11.91 -1.37 -0.64
N GLU A 266 -11.71 -2.56 -0.07
CA GLU A 266 -11.29 -3.74 -0.82
C GLU A 266 -12.49 -4.65 -1.12
N PRO A 267 -12.44 -5.41 -2.21
CA PRO A 267 -13.42 -6.46 -2.45
C PRO A 267 -13.49 -7.46 -1.32
N LEU A 268 -14.63 -8.12 -1.15
CA LEU A 268 -14.78 -9.21 -0.18
C LEU A 268 -13.80 -10.35 -0.51
N GLY A 269 -12.94 -10.68 0.41
CA GLY A 269 -11.81 -11.59 0.19
C GLY A 269 -10.46 -10.85 -0.02
N GLY A 270 -10.46 -9.51 0.04
CA GLY A 270 -9.24 -8.69 -0.06
C GLY A 270 -8.81 -8.36 -1.49
N ALA A 271 -7.82 -7.49 -1.61
CA ALA A 271 -7.30 -6.98 -2.88
C ALA A 271 -6.73 -8.07 -3.81
N HIS A 272 -6.30 -9.20 -3.28
CA HIS A 272 -5.77 -10.33 -4.04
C HIS A 272 -6.86 -11.20 -4.65
N TYR A 273 -8.06 -11.18 -4.08
CA TYR A 273 -9.19 -11.98 -4.55
C TYR A 273 -9.82 -11.40 -5.82
N ASP A 274 -10.04 -10.08 -5.85
CA ASP A 274 -10.50 -9.36 -7.05
C ASP A 274 -9.61 -8.13 -7.32
N ARG A 275 -8.56 -8.39 -8.08
CA ARG A 275 -7.55 -7.39 -8.43
C ARG A 275 -8.12 -6.29 -9.33
N GLU A 276 -9.03 -6.64 -10.26
CA GLU A 276 -9.59 -5.66 -11.20
C GLU A 276 -10.46 -4.64 -10.49
N THR A 277 -11.35 -5.08 -9.62
CA THR A 277 -12.17 -4.17 -8.80
C THR A 277 -11.29 -3.32 -7.91
N THR A 278 -10.22 -3.90 -7.32
CA THR A 278 -9.26 -3.15 -6.52
C THR A 278 -8.59 -2.03 -7.33
N PHE A 279 -8.09 -2.32 -8.53
CA PHE A 279 -7.44 -1.31 -9.38
C PHE A 279 -8.40 -0.19 -9.79
N LYS A 280 -9.63 -0.53 -10.18
CA LYS A 280 -10.66 0.46 -10.53
C LYS A 280 -11.01 1.37 -9.35
N THR A 281 -11.14 0.81 -8.16
CA THR A 281 -11.42 1.59 -6.94
C THR A 281 -10.25 2.50 -6.60
N VAL A 282 -9.02 2.02 -6.68
CA VAL A 282 -7.81 2.83 -6.47
C VAL A 282 -7.74 3.99 -7.47
N GLU A 283 -7.99 3.74 -8.76
CA GLU A 283 -8.06 4.78 -9.80
C GLU A 283 -9.06 5.88 -9.44
N GLN A 284 -10.27 5.50 -9.03
CA GLN A 284 -11.32 6.44 -8.65
C GLN A 284 -10.88 7.37 -7.51
N TYR A 285 -10.22 6.82 -6.47
CA TYR A 285 -9.72 7.61 -5.34
C TYR A 285 -8.56 8.54 -5.75
N ILE A 286 -7.64 8.08 -6.60
CA ILE A 286 -6.56 8.91 -7.13
C ILE A 286 -7.12 10.09 -7.91
N LEU A 287 -8.05 9.83 -8.85
CA LEU A 287 -8.66 10.88 -9.67
C LEU A 287 -9.55 11.82 -8.84
N LYS A 288 -10.29 11.31 -7.85
CA LYS A 288 -11.03 12.12 -6.89
C LYS A 288 -10.10 13.08 -6.17
N GLY A 289 -9.05 12.56 -5.54
CA GLY A 289 -8.09 13.38 -4.81
C GLY A 289 -7.40 14.42 -5.68
N TYR A 290 -7.02 14.06 -6.91
CA TYR A 290 -6.47 15.02 -7.87
C TYR A 290 -7.49 16.13 -8.24
N ASN A 291 -8.73 15.76 -8.53
CA ASN A 291 -9.76 16.74 -8.90
C ASN A 291 -10.09 17.74 -7.78
N GLU A 292 -9.95 17.34 -6.52
CA GLU A 292 -10.11 18.25 -5.36
C GLU A 292 -8.97 19.28 -5.23
N LEU A 293 -7.80 19.00 -5.83
CA LEU A 293 -6.59 19.79 -5.65
C LEU A 293 -6.14 20.57 -6.89
N LYS A 294 -6.52 20.12 -8.08
CA LYS A 294 -5.98 20.63 -9.36
C LYS A 294 -6.21 22.12 -9.63
N ASP A 295 -7.28 22.67 -9.06
CA ASP A 295 -7.67 24.07 -9.28
C ASP A 295 -7.17 25.02 -8.16
N LEU A 296 -6.48 24.47 -7.13
CA LEU A 296 -5.85 25.26 -6.08
C LEU A 296 -4.62 26.00 -6.64
N SER A 297 -4.44 27.23 -6.20
CA SER A 297 -3.17 27.92 -6.44
C SER A 297 -2.03 27.22 -5.71
N THR A 298 -0.82 27.36 -6.22
CA THR A 298 0.40 26.79 -5.60
C THR A 298 0.53 27.16 -4.12
N THR A 299 0.21 28.43 -3.79
CA THR A 299 0.31 28.93 -2.42
C THR A 299 -0.70 28.27 -1.50
N GLU A 300 -1.95 28.15 -1.95
CA GLU A 300 -3.01 27.47 -1.19
C GLU A 300 -2.72 25.99 -0.99
N LEU A 301 -2.26 25.31 -2.05
CA LEU A 301 -1.92 23.88 -2.00
C LEU A 301 -0.85 23.60 -0.94
N VAL A 302 0.26 24.36 -0.97
CA VAL A 302 1.36 24.20 0.00
C VAL A 302 0.91 24.59 1.41
N ALA A 303 0.15 25.67 1.56
CA ALA A 303 -0.36 26.11 2.86
C ALA A 303 -1.31 25.07 3.48
N GLN A 304 -2.23 24.50 2.70
CA GLN A 304 -3.13 23.45 3.17
C GLN A 304 -2.37 22.19 3.58
N ARG A 305 -1.33 21.80 2.82
CA ARG A 305 -0.47 20.66 3.16
C ARG A 305 0.25 20.90 4.47
N MET A 306 0.87 22.05 4.65
CA MET A 306 1.56 22.42 5.90
C MET A 306 0.59 22.42 7.09
N ASP A 307 -0.57 23.03 6.95
CA ASP A 307 -1.61 23.09 7.98
C ASP A 307 -2.10 21.68 8.38
N LYS A 308 -2.32 20.81 7.38
CA LYS A 308 -2.70 19.41 7.63
C LYS A 308 -1.70 18.70 8.55
N TYR A 309 -0.41 18.74 8.22
CA TYR A 309 0.61 18.04 9.00
C TYR A 309 0.89 18.70 10.34
N SER A 310 0.76 20.02 10.46
CA SER A 310 0.91 20.75 11.73
C SER A 310 -0.19 20.43 12.76
N LYS A 311 -1.34 19.95 12.29
CA LYS A 311 -2.48 19.58 13.14
C LYS A 311 -2.54 18.10 13.51
N MET A 312 -1.58 17.29 13.03
CA MET A 312 -1.52 15.88 13.36
C MET A 312 -1.02 15.67 14.79
N GLY A 313 -1.70 14.77 15.51
CA GLY A 313 -1.38 14.42 16.88
C GLY A 313 -2.19 15.18 17.92
N GLU A 314 -2.22 14.63 19.13
CA GLU A 314 -2.83 15.24 20.32
C GLU A 314 -1.73 15.60 21.30
N PHE A 315 -1.72 16.83 21.78
CA PHE A 315 -0.81 17.29 22.83
C PHE A 315 -1.61 18.06 23.87
N LYS A 316 -1.14 18.02 25.11
CA LYS A 316 -1.65 18.85 26.21
C LYS A 316 -0.57 19.86 26.56
N ASP A 317 -0.95 21.12 26.66
CA ASP A 317 -0.11 22.18 27.19
C ASP A 317 0.12 21.98 28.69
#